data_5df9593dafcb053035ada3bf38d8d120
#
_entry.id   5df9593dafcb053035ada3bf38d8d120
#
_cell.length_a   1.000
_cell.length_b   1.000
_cell.length_c   1.000
_cell.angle_alpha   90.00
_cell.angle_beta   90.00
_cell.angle_gamma   90.00
#
_symmetry.space_group_name_H-M   'P 1'
#
loop_
_entity.id
_entity.type
_entity.pdbx_description
1 polymer ?
#
loop_
_entity_poly.entity_id
_entity_poly.type
_entity_poly.pdbx_seq_one_letter_code
_entity_poly.pdbx_strand_id
1 'polypeptide(L)'
;QRVHGDYHLGQVILVPGRGWVLLDFEGEPLRPMSERLEPDLAVRDVAGMMRSFDYVAGSLQLDDPHRAATGPLAWARASRDAFLAGYEEAAGIPVSGALLDALELDKAVYEALYEARNRPTWLPIPLGAIARLTAG
;
A
#
# COMPACT_ATOMS: atom_id res chain seq x y z
N GLN A 1 -10.68 -13.54 -7.69
CA GLN A 1 -11.40 -12.54 -8.48
C GLN A 1 -10.44 -11.61 -9.22
N ARG A 2 -10.99 -10.80 -10.11
CA ARG A 2 -10.19 -9.76 -10.76
C ARG A 2 -9.90 -8.65 -9.75
N VAL A 3 -8.64 -8.25 -9.63
CA VAL A 3 -8.18 -7.20 -8.71
C VAL A 3 -7.63 -6.01 -9.48
N HIS A 4 -7.43 -4.87 -8.81
CA HIS A 4 -6.78 -3.71 -9.41
C HIS A 4 -5.31 -4.03 -9.75
N GLY A 5 -4.61 -4.70 -8.84
CA GLY A 5 -3.25 -5.19 -9.01
C GLY A 5 -2.15 -4.18 -8.69
N ASP A 6 -2.48 -2.89 -8.62
CA ASP A 6 -1.57 -1.82 -8.15
C ASP A 6 -2.34 -0.69 -7.46
N TYR A 7 -3.17 -1.09 -6.48
CA TYR A 7 -4.07 -0.19 -5.77
C TYR A 7 -3.34 0.61 -4.70
N HIS A 8 -3.27 1.91 -4.86
CA HIS A 8 -2.63 2.86 -3.94
C HIS A 8 -3.25 4.26 -4.07
N LEU A 9 -2.89 5.19 -3.17
CA LEU A 9 -3.45 6.55 -3.14
C LEU A 9 -3.30 7.32 -4.45
N GLY A 10 -2.26 7.06 -5.23
CA GLY A 10 -2.05 7.68 -6.54
C GLY A 10 -3.02 7.19 -7.63
N GLN A 11 -3.77 6.10 -7.37
CA GLN A 11 -4.74 5.52 -8.31
C GLN A 11 -6.19 5.85 -7.94
N VAL A 12 -6.41 6.75 -6.99
CA VAL A 12 -7.75 7.17 -6.57
C VAL A 12 -7.89 8.69 -6.67
N ILE A 13 -9.03 9.14 -7.19
CA ILE A 13 -9.37 10.56 -7.31
C ILE A 13 -10.76 10.79 -6.73
N LEU A 14 -10.87 11.80 -5.87
CA LEU A 14 -12.18 12.29 -5.42
C LEU A 14 -12.74 13.27 -6.44
N VAL A 15 -13.82 12.89 -7.12
CA VAL A 15 -14.50 13.73 -8.11
C VAL A 15 -15.75 14.33 -7.48
N PRO A 16 -15.89 15.67 -7.44
CA PRO A 16 -17.10 16.33 -6.92
C PRO A 16 -18.37 15.79 -7.60
N GLY A 17 -19.36 15.42 -6.81
CA GLY A 17 -20.65 14.89 -7.30
C GLY A 17 -20.62 13.44 -7.81
N ARG A 18 -19.45 12.81 -7.92
CA ARG A 18 -19.30 11.42 -8.36
C ARG A 18 -18.71 10.50 -7.28
N GLY A 19 -17.96 11.04 -6.32
CA GLY A 19 -17.25 10.28 -5.30
C GLY A 19 -15.87 9.80 -5.75
N TRP A 20 -15.36 8.75 -5.11
CA TRP A 20 -14.05 8.17 -5.41
C TRP A 20 -14.05 7.40 -6.73
N VAL A 21 -13.07 7.68 -7.58
CA VAL A 21 -12.87 7.01 -8.87
C VAL A 21 -11.50 6.34 -8.86
N LEU A 22 -11.47 5.09 -9.30
CA LEU A 22 -10.24 4.30 -9.46
C LEU A 22 -9.69 4.47 -10.88
N LEU A 23 -8.37 4.53 -10.99
CA LEU A 23 -7.63 4.70 -12.24
C LEU A 23 -6.65 3.54 -12.42
N ASP A 24 -6.18 3.33 -13.65
CA ASP A 24 -5.04 2.51 -14.02
C ASP A 24 -5.09 1.05 -13.53
N PHE A 25 -5.89 0.24 -14.18
CA PHE A 25 -6.07 -1.18 -13.88
C PHE A 25 -5.02 -2.09 -14.56
N GLU A 26 -3.84 -1.58 -14.89
CA GLU A 26 -2.80 -2.34 -15.60
C GLU A 26 -1.96 -3.24 -14.68
N GLY A 27 -2.01 -3.03 -13.37
CA GLY A 27 -1.24 -3.78 -12.37
C GLY A 27 0.21 -3.30 -12.24
N GLU A 28 1.00 -4.00 -11.42
CA GLU A 28 2.37 -3.59 -11.07
C GLU A 28 3.33 -3.69 -12.27
N PRO A 29 4.10 -2.61 -12.59
CA PRO A 29 4.90 -2.56 -13.82
C PRO A 29 6.03 -3.60 -13.90
N LEU A 30 6.57 -4.08 -12.78
CA LEU A 30 7.61 -5.11 -12.77
C LEU A 30 7.07 -6.54 -12.86
N ARG A 31 5.76 -6.76 -12.75
CA ARG A 31 5.15 -8.07 -12.93
C ARG A 31 4.92 -8.37 -14.41
N PRO A 32 5.15 -9.61 -14.89
CA PRO A 32 4.81 -10.02 -16.24
C PRO A 32 3.32 -9.79 -16.55
N MET A 33 3.00 -9.47 -17.80
CA MET A 33 1.62 -9.24 -18.23
C MET A 33 0.71 -10.45 -17.96
N SER A 34 1.23 -11.67 -18.09
CA SER A 34 0.50 -12.91 -17.77
C SER A 34 0.03 -12.93 -16.31
N GLU A 35 0.88 -12.55 -15.38
CA GLU A 35 0.52 -12.50 -13.95
C GLU A 35 -0.48 -11.37 -13.64
N ARG A 36 -0.35 -10.21 -14.32
CA ARG A 36 -1.26 -9.08 -14.11
C ARG A 36 -2.70 -9.37 -14.57
N LEU A 37 -2.89 -10.30 -15.49
CA LEU A 37 -4.20 -10.66 -16.04
C LEU A 37 -4.88 -11.78 -15.24
N GLU A 38 -4.17 -12.46 -14.35
CA GLU A 38 -4.73 -13.55 -13.57
C GLU A 38 -5.61 -13.05 -12.42
N PRO A 39 -6.68 -13.78 -12.06
CA PRO A 39 -7.42 -13.52 -10.84
C PRO A 39 -6.53 -13.66 -9.59
N ASP A 40 -6.71 -12.77 -8.61
CA ASP A 40 -5.96 -12.80 -7.37
C ASP A 40 -6.88 -12.55 -6.16
N LEU A 41 -6.31 -12.54 -4.97
CA LEU A 41 -7.01 -12.24 -3.73
C LEU A 41 -7.31 -10.73 -3.63
N ALA A 42 -8.55 -10.36 -3.33
CA ALA A 42 -8.92 -8.95 -3.15
C ALA A 42 -8.09 -8.26 -2.03
N VAL A 43 -7.66 -9.02 -1.03
CA VAL A 43 -6.83 -8.55 0.08
C VAL A 43 -5.46 -8.04 -0.41
N ARG A 44 -5.00 -8.44 -1.61
CA ARG A 44 -3.79 -7.89 -2.23
C ARG A 44 -3.92 -6.38 -2.52
N ASP A 45 -5.07 -5.94 -2.99
CA ASP A 45 -5.33 -4.51 -3.19
C ASP A 45 -5.41 -3.76 -1.85
N VAL A 46 -5.98 -4.39 -0.83
CA VAL A 46 -5.98 -3.85 0.55
C VAL A 46 -4.54 -3.65 1.03
N ALA A 47 -3.67 -4.65 0.89
CA ALA A 47 -2.26 -4.56 1.25
C ALA A 47 -1.55 -3.42 0.50
N GLY A 48 -1.82 -3.25 -0.80
CA GLY A 48 -1.29 -2.15 -1.60
C GLY A 48 -1.69 -0.77 -1.05
N MET A 49 -2.95 -0.59 -0.71
CA MET A 49 -3.42 0.67 -0.11
C MET A 49 -2.80 0.91 1.27
N MET A 50 -2.69 -0.13 2.12
CA MET A 50 -2.00 -0.03 3.42
C MET A 50 -0.57 0.47 3.26
N ARG A 51 0.18 -0.09 2.32
CA ARG A 51 1.54 0.34 2.02
C ARG A 51 1.59 1.78 1.53
N SER A 52 0.58 2.21 0.78
CA SER A 52 0.48 3.56 0.24
C SER A 52 0.42 4.64 1.34
N PHE A 53 -0.27 4.40 2.45
CA PHE A 53 -0.27 5.31 3.60
C PHE A 53 1.12 5.39 4.25
N ASP A 54 1.81 4.26 4.39
CA ASP A 54 3.19 4.24 4.92
C ASP A 54 4.14 5.03 4.01
N TYR A 55 3.94 4.98 2.68
CA TYR A 55 4.74 5.75 1.73
C TYR A 55 4.57 7.26 1.89
N VAL A 56 3.36 7.75 2.14
CA VAL A 56 3.14 9.18 2.43
C VAL A 56 3.92 9.61 3.66
N ALA A 57 3.83 8.85 4.75
CA ALA A 57 4.58 9.17 5.97
C ALA A 57 6.10 9.12 5.75
N GLY A 58 6.57 8.10 5.03
CA GLY A 58 7.99 7.93 4.70
C GLY A 58 8.54 9.03 3.80
N SER A 59 7.79 9.46 2.78
CA SER A 59 8.21 10.54 1.89
C SER A 59 8.34 11.87 2.62
N LEU A 60 7.42 12.18 3.53
CA LEU A 60 7.51 13.39 4.36
C LEU A 60 8.75 13.38 5.26
N GLN A 61 9.17 12.21 5.72
CA GLN A 61 10.38 12.06 6.53
C GLN A 61 11.66 12.19 5.68
N LEU A 62 11.63 11.73 4.42
CA LEU A 62 12.74 11.90 3.49
C LEU A 62 12.91 13.35 3.06
N ASP A 63 11.79 14.05 2.80
CA ASP A 63 11.78 15.47 2.40
C ASP A 63 12.29 16.39 3.51
N ASP A 64 12.02 16.04 4.77
CA ASP A 64 12.48 16.78 5.93
C ASP A 64 12.94 15.82 7.05
N PRO A 65 14.22 15.38 7.01
CA PRO A 65 14.77 14.47 8.03
C PRO A 65 14.75 15.00 9.47
N HIS A 66 14.62 16.31 9.64
CA HIS A 66 14.51 16.94 10.97
C HIS A 66 13.06 17.01 11.49
N ARG A 67 12.09 16.73 10.62
CA ARG A 67 10.69 16.65 11.04
C ARG A 67 10.50 15.54 12.07
N ALA A 68 9.75 15.82 13.12
CA ALA A 68 9.35 14.80 14.07
C ALA A 68 8.51 13.73 13.36
N ALA A 69 8.95 12.49 13.39
CA ALA A 69 8.27 11.37 12.70
C ALA A 69 6.89 11.02 13.29
N THR A 70 6.61 11.48 14.52
CA THR A 70 5.38 11.13 15.25
C THR A 70 4.09 11.53 14.52
N GLY A 71 4.03 12.72 13.92
CA GLY A 71 2.85 13.21 13.20
C GLY A 71 2.53 12.37 11.95
N PRO A 72 3.46 12.26 10.99
CA PRO A 72 3.26 11.42 9.81
C PRO A 72 2.94 9.96 10.11
N LEU A 73 3.60 9.35 11.09
CA LEU A 73 3.35 7.97 11.50
C LEU A 73 1.97 7.80 12.15
N ALA A 74 1.54 8.74 13.00
CA ALA A 74 0.20 8.72 13.60
C ALA A 74 -0.88 8.88 12.53
N TRP A 75 -0.68 9.76 11.55
CA TRP A 75 -1.58 9.93 10.42
C TRP A 75 -1.68 8.64 9.58
N ALA A 76 -0.55 8.02 9.23
CA ALA A 76 -0.54 6.79 8.46
C ALA A 76 -1.29 5.67 9.19
N ARG A 77 -1.06 5.50 10.50
CA ARG A 77 -1.76 4.53 11.33
C ARG A 77 -3.27 4.77 11.33
N ALA A 78 -3.70 5.99 11.63
CA ALA A 78 -5.13 6.34 11.66
C ALA A 78 -5.80 6.12 10.29
N SER A 79 -5.11 6.44 9.20
CA SER A 79 -5.60 6.23 7.82
C SER A 79 -5.73 4.75 7.49
N ARG A 80 -4.75 3.93 7.88
CA ARG A 80 -4.78 2.48 7.73
C ARG A 80 -5.97 1.87 8.48
N ASP A 81 -6.12 2.24 9.75
CA ASP A 81 -7.21 1.73 10.61
C ASP A 81 -8.58 2.10 10.04
N ALA A 82 -8.77 3.36 9.61
CA ALA A 82 -10.01 3.83 9.03
C ALA A 82 -10.34 3.15 7.69
N PHE A 83 -9.33 2.99 6.82
CA PHE A 83 -9.51 2.30 5.54
C PHE A 83 -9.88 0.84 5.75
N LEU A 84 -9.17 0.13 6.63
CA LEU A 84 -9.42 -1.28 6.92
C LEU A 84 -10.82 -1.49 7.50
N ALA A 85 -11.22 -0.69 8.48
CA ALA A 85 -12.56 -0.75 9.07
C ALA A 85 -13.67 -0.53 8.03
N GLY A 86 -13.51 0.50 7.15
CA GLY A 86 -14.47 0.77 6.08
C GLY A 86 -14.52 -0.34 5.03
N TYR A 87 -13.38 -0.93 4.70
CA TYR A 87 -13.32 -2.05 3.76
C TYR A 87 -14.01 -3.30 4.34
N GLU A 88 -13.71 -3.68 5.59
CA GLU A 88 -14.33 -4.82 6.28
C GLU A 88 -15.84 -4.65 6.43
N GLU A 89 -16.29 -3.44 6.77
CA GLU A 89 -17.71 -3.11 6.83
C GLU A 89 -18.39 -3.30 5.47
N ALA A 90 -17.82 -2.75 4.41
CA ALA A 90 -18.37 -2.85 3.05
C ALA A 90 -18.33 -4.27 2.47
N ALA A 91 -17.26 -5.01 2.75
CA ALA A 91 -17.07 -6.38 2.27
C ALA A 91 -17.88 -7.41 3.09
N GLY A 92 -18.24 -7.09 4.32
CA GLY A 92 -18.96 -7.99 5.24
C GLY A 92 -18.09 -9.14 5.77
N ILE A 93 -16.77 -9.07 5.61
CA ILE A 93 -15.81 -10.08 6.07
C ILE A 93 -14.58 -9.40 6.67
N PRO A 94 -13.97 -9.98 7.72
CA PRO A 94 -12.68 -9.51 8.21
C PRO A 94 -11.57 -9.83 7.20
N VAL A 95 -10.66 -8.89 7.00
CA VAL A 95 -9.47 -9.06 6.14
C VAL A 95 -8.17 -8.84 6.91
N SER A 96 -8.25 -8.33 8.13
CA SER A 96 -7.11 -8.21 9.05
C SER A 96 -6.54 -9.57 9.45
N GLY A 97 -5.27 -9.61 9.80
CA GLY A 97 -4.57 -10.79 10.29
C GLY A 97 -3.47 -11.31 9.37
N ALA A 98 -3.03 -12.54 9.60
CA ALA A 98 -1.81 -13.10 9.00
C ALA A 98 -1.77 -13.06 7.46
N LEU A 99 -2.92 -13.17 6.78
CA LEU A 99 -2.97 -13.08 5.32
C LEU A 99 -2.65 -11.67 4.84
N LEU A 100 -3.24 -10.65 5.48
CA LEU A 100 -2.94 -9.26 5.14
C LEU A 100 -1.47 -8.94 5.41
N ASP A 101 -0.94 -9.34 6.57
CA ASP A 101 0.47 -9.15 6.93
C ASP A 101 1.42 -9.80 5.91
N ALA A 102 1.11 -11.02 5.45
CA ALA A 102 1.88 -11.72 4.44
C ALA A 102 1.85 -11.00 3.08
N LEU A 103 0.68 -10.47 2.67
CA LEU A 103 0.55 -9.73 1.42
C LEU A 103 1.18 -8.34 1.50
N GLU A 104 1.13 -7.67 2.65
CA GLU A 104 1.89 -6.45 2.89
C GLU A 104 3.40 -6.69 2.81
N LEU A 105 3.87 -7.82 3.36
CA LEU A 105 5.29 -8.19 3.28
C LEU A 105 5.72 -8.48 1.83
N ASP A 106 4.92 -9.25 1.08
CA ASP A 106 5.15 -9.50 -0.36
C ASP A 106 5.26 -8.18 -1.14
N LYS A 107 4.31 -7.26 -0.87
CA LYS A 107 4.33 -5.92 -1.49
C LYS A 107 5.55 -5.10 -1.08
N ALA A 108 5.94 -5.12 0.19
CA ALA A 108 7.12 -4.40 0.67
C ALA A 108 8.42 -4.92 0.04
N VAL A 109 8.54 -6.24 -0.20
CA VAL A 109 9.69 -6.83 -0.93
C VAL A 109 9.71 -6.38 -2.39
N TYR A 110 8.55 -6.40 -3.07
CA TYR A 110 8.42 -5.85 -4.42
C TYR A 110 8.85 -4.38 -4.48
N GLU A 111 8.36 -3.55 -3.56
CA GLU A 111 8.71 -2.14 -3.43
C GLU A 111 10.22 -1.94 -3.21
N ALA A 112 10.84 -2.74 -2.34
CA ALA A 112 12.28 -2.66 -2.09
C ALA A 112 13.11 -2.91 -3.37
N LEU A 113 12.71 -3.89 -4.17
CA LEU A 113 13.34 -4.15 -5.48
C LEU A 113 13.12 -3.00 -6.47
N TYR A 114 11.91 -2.45 -6.49
CA TYR A 114 11.58 -1.30 -7.34
C TYR A 114 12.40 -0.06 -6.95
N GLU A 115 12.44 0.29 -5.66
CA GLU A 115 13.16 1.46 -5.17
C GLU A 115 14.67 1.33 -5.36
N ALA A 116 15.24 0.14 -5.10
CA ALA A 116 16.67 -0.10 -5.33
C ALA A 116 17.06 0.15 -6.78
N ARG A 117 16.18 -0.10 -7.74
CA ARG A 117 16.44 0.09 -9.17
C ARG A 117 16.14 1.50 -9.67
N ASN A 118 15.13 2.15 -9.13
CA ASN A 118 14.57 3.37 -9.70
C ASN A 118 14.75 4.60 -8.81
N ARG A 119 14.65 4.44 -7.48
CA ARG A 119 14.76 5.53 -6.51
C ARG A 119 15.48 5.08 -5.23
N PRO A 120 16.80 4.83 -5.27
CA PRO A 120 17.54 4.25 -4.13
C PRO A 120 17.40 5.03 -2.82
N THR A 121 17.17 6.33 -2.88
CA THR A 121 16.95 7.18 -1.70
C THR A 121 15.61 6.89 -0.97
N TRP A 122 14.66 6.22 -1.64
CA TRP A 122 13.37 5.81 -1.09
C TRP A 122 13.39 4.42 -0.47
N LEU A 123 14.46 3.65 -0.71
CA LEU A 123 14.61 2.29 -0.20
C LEU A 123 14.39 2.12 1.32
N PRO A 124 14.73 3.10 2.21
CA PRO A 124 14.43 2.99 3.62
C PRO A 124 12.95 2.78 3.96
N ILE A 125 12.02 3.24 3.11
CA ILE A 125 10.57 3.10 3.35
C ILE A 125 10.14 1.63 3.34
N PRO A 126 10.33 0.85 2.26
CA PRO A 126 9.96 -0.56 2.26
C PRO A 126 10.81 -1.40 3.22
N LEU A 127 12.09 -1.10 3.42
CA LEU A 127 12.93 -1.82 4.39
C LEU A 127 12.40 -1.65 5.83
N GLY A 128 11.95 -0.46 6.21
CA GLY A 128 11.31 -0.23 7.51
C GLY A 128 10.03 -1.05 7.69
N ALA A 129 9.24 -1.21 6.64
CA ALA A 129 8.05 -2.06 6.67
C ALA A 129 8.40 -3.54 6.80
N ILE A 130 9.38 -4.03 6.03
CA ILE A 130 9.85 -5.42 6.14
C ILE A 130 10.31 -5.70 7.58
N ALA A 131 11.13 -4.81 8.15
CA ALA A 131 11.59 -4.98 9.53
C ALA A 131 10.42 -5.03 10.53
N ARG A 132 9.41 -4.16 10.40
CA ARG A 132 8.22 -4.13 11.26
C ARG A 132 7.39 -5.40 11.13
N LEU A 133 7.14 -5.86 9.90
CA LEU A 133 6.29 -7.03 9.62
C LEU A 133 6.97 -8.36 9.98
N THR A 134 8.30 -8.40 10.06
CA THR A 134 9.07 -9.60 10.41
C THR A 134 9.53 -9.62 11.88
N ALA A 135 9.30 -8.56 12.62
CA ALA A 135 9.71 -8.48 14.04
C ALA A 135 8.89 -9.39 14.99
N GLY A 136 7.86 -10.10 14.50
CA GLY A 136 7.11 -11.17 15.17
C GLY A 136 6.27 -10.69 16.31
#